data_a395e7de5a74a0a6be6401eb10f4320e
#
_entry.id   a395e7de5a74a0a6be6401eb10f4320e
#
_cell.length_a   1.000
_cell.length_b   1.000
_cell.length_c   1.000
_cell.angle_alpha   90.00
_cell.angle_beta   90.00
_cell.angle_gamma   90.00
#
_symmetry.space_group_name_H-M   'P 1'
#
loop_
_entity.id
_entity.type
_entity.pdbx_description
1 polymer ?
#
loop_
_entity_poly.entity_id
_entity_poly.type
_entity_poly.pdbx_seq_one_letter_code
_entity_poly.pdbx_strand_id
1 'polypeptide(L)'
;MEIDMMKEPDVMVYLMTGFLDSGKTQFLNFTLSQDYFQIDGKTLLILCEEGEEEYDSRELLKYGVVIETVEDKEDLTEEWLEEMNKKHKPERVVIEYNGMWNCKNMTLPWYWKVEQQITTIDGSTFPMYYTNMKSLLAEMIRKSEMIIFN
;
A
#
# COMPACT_ATOMS: atom_id res chain seq x y z
N MET A 1 -4.46 20.07 26.12
CA MET A 1 -4.99 18.94 26.88
C MET A 1 -6.19 18.34 26.16
N GLU A 2 -7.29 19.06 26.07
CA GLU A 2 -8.45 18.58 25.32
C GLU A 2 -8.16 18.31 23.86
N ILE A 3 -7.29 19.10 23.26
CA ILE A 3 -6.85 18.91 21.87
C ILE A 3 -6.19 17.56 21.69
N ASP A 4 -5.35 17.13 22.62
CA ASP A 4 -4.66 15.84 22.54
C ASP A 4 -5.62 14.66 22.66
N MET A 5 -6.69 14.81 23.45
CA MET A 5 -7.70 13.79 23.62
C MET A 5 -8.57 13.63 22.37
N MET A 6 -8.66 14.66 21.54
CA MET A 6 -9.43 14.65 20.30
C MET A 6 -8.59 14.30 19.07
N LYS A 7 -7.27 14.22 19.24
CA LYS A 7 -6.35 13.88 18.17
C LYS A 7 -6.45 12.39 17.84
N GLU A 8 -6.62 12.06 16.56
CA GLU A 8 -6.56 10.69 16.11
C GLU A 8 -5.14 10.15 16.29
N PRO A 9 -4.98 8.88 16.74
CA PRO A 9 -3.66 8.26 16.79
C PRO A 9 -3.05 8.20 15.40
N ASP A 10 -1.74 8.41 15.31
CA ASP A 10 -1.05 8.27 14.03
C ASP A 10 -1.11 6.82 13.54
N VAL A 11 -1.41 6.67 12.27
CA VAL A 11 -1.45 5.38 11.58
C VAL A 11 -0.25 5.31 10.65
N MET A 12 0.54 4.24 10.77
CA MET A 12 1.70 4.04 9.90
C MET A 12 1.23 3.47 8.57
N VAL A 13 1.68 4.10 7.48
CA VAL A 13 1.32 3.68 6.12
C VAL A 13 2.56 3.17 5.39
N TYR A 14 2.45 1.97 4.83
CA TYR A 14 3.45 1.40 3.92
C TYR A 14 2.85 1.38 2.53
N LEU A 15 3.49 2.08 1.61
CA LEU A 15 3.02 2.21 0.24
C LEU A 15 3.85 1.33 -0.68
N MET A 16 3.20 0.34 -1.30
CA MET A 16 3.82 -0.52 -2.31
C MET A 16 3.45 -0.04 -3.69
N THR A 17 4.44 0.28 -4.50
CA THR A 17 4.25 0.70 -5.88
C THR A 17 5.00 -0.23 -6.82
N GLY A 18 4.76 -0.10 -8.11
CA GLY A 18 5.31 -0.94 -9.15
C GLY A 18 4.24 -1.28 -10.15
N PHE A 19 4.64 -1.67 -11.36
CA PHE A 19 3.68 -2.06 -12.39
C PHE A 19 3.09 -3.44 -12.08
N LEU A 20 2.01 -3.78 -12.79
CA LEU A 20 1.34 -5.06 -12.66
C LEU A 20 2.36 -6.20 -12.78
N ASP A 21 2.19 -7.22 -11.94
CA ASP A 21 3.04 -8.42 -11.92
C ASP A 21 4.53 -8.16 -11.68
N SER A 22 4.85 -7.03 -11.04
CA SER A 22 6.23 -6.71 -10.65
C SER A 22 6.67 -7.39 -9.34
N GLY A 23 5.78 -8.14 -8.70
CA GLY A 23 6.07 -8.86 -7.47
C GLY A 23 5.54 -8.21 -6.20
N LYS A 24 4.67 -7.19 -6.32
CA LYS A 24 4.07 -6.52 -5.14
C LYS A 24 3.33 -7.52 -4.25
N THR A 25 2.42 -8.27 -4.84
CA THR A 25 1.58 -9.22 -4.11
C THR A 25 2.41 -10.32 -3.45
N GLN A 26 3.40 -10.87 -4.15
CA GLN A 26 4.30 -11.90 -3.62
C GLN A 26 5.08 -11.37 -2.42
N PHE A 27 5.63 -10.15 -2.56
CA PHE A 27 6.38 -9.52 -1.48
C PHE A 27 5.51 -9.29 -0.25
N LEU A 28 4.31 -8.77 -0.43
CA LEU A 28 3.39 -8.49 0.68
C LEU A 28 2.86 -9.77 1.31
N ASN A 29 2.51 -10.78 0.52
CA ASN A 29 2.08 -12.07 1.05
C ASN A 29 3.15 -12.68 1.97
N PHE A 30 4.40 -12.60 1.55
CA PHE A 30 5.51 -13.09 2.35
C PHE A 30 5.68 -12.23 3.61
N THR A 31 5.75 -10.92 3.45
CA THR A 31 6.08 -10.00 4.54
C THR A 31 5.01 -9.96 5.62
N LEU A 32 3.75 -9.96 5.23
CA LEU A 32 2.63 -9.85 6.17
C LEU A 32 2.51 -11.03 7.12
N SER A 33 3.07 -12.18 6.75
CA SER A 33 3.05 -13.38 7.59
C SER A 33 4.31 -13.56 8.45
N GLN A 34 5.30 -12.68 8.32
CA GLN A 34 6.55 -12.82 9.07
C GLN A 34 6.43 -12.29 10.50
N ASP A 35 7.09 -12.97 11.42
CA ASP A 35 7.05 -12.59 12.85
C ASP A 35 7.55 -11.18 13.08
N TYR A 36 8.60 -10.77 12.38
CA TYR A 36 9.18 -9.43 12.55
C TYR A 36 8.25 -8.32 12.08
N PHE A 37 7.21 -8.64 11.33
CA PHE A 37 6.25 -7.65 10.80
C PHE A 37 4.96 -7.61 11.61
N GLN A 38 4.81 -8.45 12.63
CA GLN A 38 3.60 -8.49 13.44
C GLN A 38 3.50 -7.28 14.37
N ILE A 39 2.28 -6.82 14.59
CA ILE A 39 1.93 -5.77 15.56
C ILE A 39 0.76 -6.25 16.40
N ASP A 40 0.51 -5.59 17.53
CA ASP A 40 -0.61 -5.96 18.41
C ASP A 40 -1.96 -5.60 17.81
N GLY A 41 -2.04 -4.50 17.06
CA GLY A 41 -3.27 -4.03 16.44
C GLY A 41 -3.52 -4.63 15.06
N LYS A 42 -4.51 -4.07 14.38
CA LYS A 42 -4.90 -4.51 13.04
C LYS A 42 -4.07 -3.85 11.96
N THR A 43 -3.81 -4.59 10.89
CA THR A 43 -3.27 -4.06 9.63
C THR A 43 -4.39 -4.05 8.60
N LEU A 44 -4.62 -2.90 7.99
CA LEU A 44 -5.54 -2.77 6.85
C LEU A 44 -4.72 -2.84 5.57
N LEU A 45 -5.01 -3.83 4.73
CA LEU A 45 -4.40 -3.97 3.41
C LEU A 45 -5.38 -3.45 2.37
N ILE A 46 -5.00 -2.38 1.68
CA ILE A 46 -5.81 -1.79 0.62
C ILE A 46 -5.22 -2.20 -0.73
N LEU A 47 -6.01 -2.90 -1.52
CA LEU A 47 -5.63 -3.38 -2.84
C LEU A 47 -6.21 -2.46 -3.90
N CYS A 48 -5.35 -1.86 -4.70
CA CYS A 48 -5.75 -0.97 -5.79
C CYS A 48 -5.52 -1.61 -7.17
N GLU A 49 -5.10 -2.86 -7.19
CA GLU A 49 -4.77 -3.57 -8.43
C GLU A 49 -4.92 -5.07 -8.23
N GLU A 50 -5.46 -5.75 -9.24
CA GLU A 50 -5.50 -7.20 -9.26
C GLU A 50 -4.43 -7.72 -10.23
N GLY A 51 -3.61 -8.66 -9.76
CA GLY A 51 -2.58 -9.31 -10.55
C GLY A 51 -2.82 -10.82 -10.67
N GLU A 52 -1.83 -11.54 -11.14
CA GLU A 52 -1.89 -13.00 -11.25
C GLU A 52 -1.89 -13.67 -9.88
N GLU A 53 -1.19 -13.06 -8.92
CA GLU A 53 -1.15 -13.54 -7.54
C GLU A 53 -2.33 -13.02 -6.77
N GLU A 54 -2.86 -13.86 -5.89
CA GLU A 54 -3.98 -13.50 -5.03
C GLU A 54 -3.61 -13.60 -3.56
N TYR A 55 -4.35 -12.88 -2.73
CA TYR A 55 -4.23 -12.99 -1.29
C TYR A 55 -5.26 -13.97 -0.73
N ASP A 56 -4.82 -14.79 0.22
CA ASP A 56 -5.75 -15.60 1.01
C ASP A 56 -6.20 -14.78 2.22
N SER A 57 -7.41 -14.24 2.14
CA SER A 57 -7.94 -13.37 3.19
C SER A 57 -8.12 -14.09 4.53
N ARG A 58 -8.40 -15.38 4.50
CA ARG A 58 -8.55 -16.18 5.72
C ARG A 58 -7.21 -16.39 6.41
N GLU A 59 -6.18 -16.66 5.62
CA GLU A 59 -4.83 -16.83 6.15
C GLU A 59 -4.31 -15.51 6.73
N LEU A 60 -4.51 -14.41 6.01
CA LEU A 60 -4.06 -13.10 6.47
C LEU A 60 -4.79 -12.62 7.72
N LEU A 61 -6.05 -13.01 7.89
CA LEU A 61 -6.80 -12.66 9.09
C LEU A 61 -6.15 -13.24 10.35
N LYS A 62 -5.47 -14.37 10.26
CA LYS A 62 -4.73 -14.96 11.39
C LYS A 62 -3.59 -14.05 11.87
N TYR A 63 -3.09 -13.20 10.99
CA TYR A 63 -2.03 -12.23 11.29
C TYR A 63 -2.57 -10.83 11.57
N GLY A 64 -3.88 -10.70 11.78
CA GLY A 64 -4.51 -9.43 12.07
C GLY A 64 -4.65 -8.52 10.85
N VAL A 65 -4.61 -9.07 9.64
CA VAL A 65 -4.71 -8.32 8.39
C VAL A 65 -6.12 -8.42 7.83
N VAL A 66 -6.75 -7.28 7.57
CA VAL A 66 -8.04 -7.19 6.88
C VAL A 66 -7.83 -6.53 5.53
N ILE A 67 -8.59 -6.95 4.52
CA ILE A 67 -8.40 -6.53 3.12
C ILE A 67 -9.61 -5.71 2.66
N GLU A 68 -9.33 -4.57 2.02
CA GLU A 68 -10.31 -3.78 1.29
C GLU A 68 -9.77 -3.52 -0.11
N THR A 69 -10.65 -3.49 -1.10
CA THR A 69 -10.26 -3.34 -2.52
C THR A 69 -10.85 -2.05 -3.10
N VAL A 70 -10.04 -1.34 -3.88
CA VAL A 70 -10.45 -0.15 -4.64
C VAL A 70 -10.16 -0.44 -6.11
N GLU A 71 -11.20 -0.51 -6.93
CA GLU A 71 -11.05 -0.82 -8.36
C GLU A 71 -10.71 0.40 -9.20
N ASP A 72 -11.34 1.54 -8.91
CA ASP A 72 -11.14 2.77 -9.66
C ASP A 72 -10.43 3.83 -8.82
N LYS A 73 -9.48 4.53 -9.43
CA LYS A 73 -8.71 5.55 -8.71
C LYS A 73 -9.59 6.68 -8.16
N GLU A 74 -10.72 6.96 -8.83
CA GLU A 74 -11.68 7.97 -8.41
C GLU A 74 -12.33 7.61 -7.07
N ASP A 75 -12.35 6.32 -6.72
CA ASP A 75 -12.91 5.84 -5.46
C ASP A 75 -11.91 5.88 -4.31
N LEU A 76 -10.61 6.02 -4.62
CA LEU A 76 -9.58 6.14 -3.60
C LEU A 76 -9.48 7.60 -3.15
N THR A 77 -10.41 7.98 -2.30
CA THR A 77 -10.51 9.34 -1.79
C THR A 77 -10.14 9.42 -0.31
N GLU A 78 -9.79 10.63 0.14
CA GLU A 78 -9.53 10.86 1.56
C GLU A 78 -10.73 10.45 2.42
N GLU A 79 -11.94 10.76 1.96
CA GLU A 79 -13.18 10.41 2.64
C GLU A 79 -13.35 8.90 2.77
N TRP A 80 -13.06 8.16 1.69
CA TRP A 80 -13.13 6.71 1.72
C TRP A 80 -12.11 6.12 2.70
N LEU A 81 -10.90 6.68 2.71
CA LEU A 81 -9.85 6.24 3.63
C LEU A 81 -10.23 6.52 5.09
N GLU A 82 -10.86 7.65 5.36
CA GLU A 82 -11.37 7.96 6.70
C GLU A 82 -12.47 7.00 7.13
N GLU A 83 -13.37 6.61 6.19
CA GLU A 83 -14.40 5.60 6.46
C GLU A 83 -13.78 4.26 6.81
N MET A 84 -12.75 3.85 6.08
CA MET A 84 -12.04 2.60 6.35
C MET A 84 -11.32 2.65 7.70
N ASN A 85 -10.80 3.80 8.05
CA ASN A 85 -10.18 3.99 9.36
C ASN A 85 -11.20 3.82 10.50
N LYS A 86 -12.39 4.38 10.34
CA LYS A 86 -13.47 4.23 11.33
C LYS A 86 -13.98 2.80 11.41
N LYS A 87 -14.08 2.14 10.27
CA LYS A 87 -14.58 0.76 10.19
C LYS A 87 -13.64 -0.24 10.83
N HIS A 88 -12.36 -0.14 10.55
CA HIS A 88 -11.36 -1.15 10.93
C HIS A 88 -10.48 -0.72 12.11
N LYS A 89 -10.32 0.57 12.34
CA LYS A 89 -9.44 1.13 13.38
C LYS A 89 -8.04 0.51 13.33
N PRO A 90 -7.35 0.60 12.17
CA PRO A 90 -6.04 -0.03 12.02
C PRO A 90 -4.95 0.75 12.74
N GLU A 91 -3.93 0.06 13.22
CA GLU A 91 -2.69 0.68 13.66
C GLU A 91 -1.74 0.91 12.49
N ARG A 92 -1.88 0.08 11.46
CA ARG A 92 -1.02 0.11 10.28
C ARG A 92 -1.85 -0.11 9.04
N VAL A 93 -1.49 0.59 7.98
CA VAL A 93 -2.12 0.45 6.67
C VAL A 93 -1.03 0.12 5.66
N VAL A 94 -1.29 -0.89 4.83
CA VAL A 94 -0.45 -1.24 3.69
C VAL A 94 -1.28 -1.01 2.44
N ILE A 95 -0.79 -0.18 1.55
CA ILE A 95 -1.48 0.10 0.29
C ILE A 95 -0.67 -0.52 -0.84
N GLU A 96 -1.27 -1.51 -1.51
CA GLU A 96 -0.75 -2.04 -2.76
C GLU A 96 -1.31 -1.17 -3.87
N TYR A 97 -0.56 -0.13 -4.24
CA TYR A 97 -1.00 0.90 -5.15
C TYR A 97 -0.92 0.42 -6.60
N ASN A 98 -1.89 0.85 -7.41
CA ASN A 98 -1.88 0.56 -8.84
C ASN A 98 -0.75 1.33 -9.53
N GLY A 99 0.17 0.63 -10.16
CA GLY A 99 1.33 1.23 -10.80
C GLY A 99 1.01 2.16 -11.95
N MET A 100 -0.18 2.08 -12.50
CA MET A 100 -0.62 2.97 -13.59
C MET A 100 -1.24 4.28 -13.05
N TRP A 101 -1.52 4.35 -11.75
CA TRP A 101 -2.06 5.56 -11.12
C TRP A 101 -0.91 6.44 -10.64
N ASN A 102 -1.09 7.75 -10.74
CA ASN A 102 -0.08 8.69 -10.27
C ASN A 102 -0.18 8.87 -8.76
N CYS A 103 0.87 8.49 -8.04
CA CYS A 103 0.92 8.61 -6.57
C CYS A 103 0.76 10.05 -6.07
N LYS A 104 1.07 11.03 -6.89
CA LYS A 104 0.94 12.44 -6.51
C LYS A 104 -0.49 12.86 -6.21
N ASN A 105 -1.45 12.14 -6.78
CA ASN A 105 -2.86 12.47 -6.65
C ASN A 105 -3.53 11.79 -5.46
N MET A 106 -2.78 10.98 -4.72
CA MET A 106 -3.32 10.30 -3.54
C MET A 106 -3.25 11.23 -2.32
N THR A 107 -4.40 11.48 -1.72
CA THR A 107 -4.50 12.27 -0.50
C THR A 107 -4.87 11.38 0.67
N LEU A 108 -4.00 11.35 1.68
CA LEU A 108 -4.21 10.56 2.89
C LEU A 108 -4.82 11.43 4.00
N PRO A 109 -5.60 10.83 4.91
CA PRO A 109 -5.97 11.53 6.14
C PRO A 109 -4.72 12.07 6.84
N TRP A 110 -4.83 13.22 7.50
CA TRP A 110 -3.67 13.90 8.08
C TRP A 110 -2.93 13.07 9.15
N TYR A 111 -3.63 12.17 9.82
CA TYR A 111 -3.07 11.29 10.85
C TYR A 111 -2.51 9.97 10.28
N TRP A 112 -2.59 9.76 8.97
CA TRP A 112 -1.95 8.65 8.27
C TRP A 112 -0.57 9.11 7.80
N LYS A 113 0.48 8.51 8.37
CA LYS A 113 1.86 8.90 8.09
C LYS A 113 2.56 7.84 7.26
N VAL A 114 3.08 8.22 6.12
CA VAL A 114 3.85 7.29 5.28
C VAL A 114 5.17 6.99 5.98
N GLU A 115 5.29 5.74 6.43
CA GLU A 115 6.51 5.25 7.07
C GLU A 115 7.53 4.85 6.02
N GLN A 116 7.07 4.18 4.96
CA GLN A 116 7.96 3.70 3.90
C GLN A 116 7.21 3.56 2.59
N GLN A 117 7.86 3.92 1.50
CA GLN A 117 7.41 3.63 0.14
C GLN A 117 8.40 2.67 -0.51
N ILE A 118 7.88 1.56 -1.02
CA ILE A 118 8.67 0.48 -1.63
C ILE A 118 8.20 0.30 -3.06
N THR A 119 9.13 0.26 -4.01
CA THR A 119 8.82 -0.03 -5.41
C THR A 119 9.38 -1.39 -5.80
N THR A 120 8.53 -2.23 -6.39
CA THR A 120 8.96 -3.49 -6.98
C THR A 120 9.12 -3.33 -8.49
N ILE A 121 10.17 -3.93 -9.04
CA ILE A 121 10.50 -3.87 -10.46
C ILE A 121 10.78 -5.29 -10.95
N ASP A 122 10.08 -5.69 -12.03
CA ASP A 122 10.42 -6.91 -12.75
C ASP A 122 11.56 -6.59 -13.70
N GLY A 123 12.72 -7.19 -13.48
CA GLY A 123 13.90 -6.95 -14.29
C GLY A 123 13.72 -7.28 -15.76
N SER A 124 12.85 -8.25 -16.08
CA SER A 124 12.59 -8.65 -17.47
C SER A 124 11.76 -7.63 -18.22
N THR A 125 10.87 -6.90 -17.53
CA THR A 125 9.97 -5.90 -18.17
C THR A 125 10.47 -4.47 -17.98
N PHE A 126 11.47 -4.25 -17.16
CA PHE A 126 11.99 -2.92 -16.87
C PHE A 126 12.36 -2.11 -18.13
N PRO A 127 13.09 -2.67 -19.10
CA PRO A 127 13.45 -1.89 -20.29
C PRO A 127 12.24 -1.37 -21.06
N MET A 128 11.17 -2.18 -21.15
CA MET A 128 9.94 -1.80 -21.82
C MET A 128 9.26 -0.63 -21.09
N TYR A 129 9.12 -0.71 -19.78
CA TYR A 129 8.51 0.36 -18.99
C TYR A 129 9.37 1.61 -18.98
N TYR A 130 10.68 1.46 -18.91
CA TYR A 130 11.59 2.60 -18.97
C TYR A 130 11.44 3.37 -20.30
N THR A 131 11.28 2.64 -21.42
CA THR A 131 11.12 3.25 -22.73
C THR A 131 9.76 3.93 -22.90
N ASN A 132 8.68 3.24 -22.48
CA ASN A 132 7.32 3.65 -22.82
C ASN A 132 6.63 4.47 -21.73
N MET A 133 7.03 4.32 -20.46
CA MET A 133 6.37 4.92 -19.30
C MET A 133 7.39 5.55 -18.36
N LYS A 134 8.40 6.18 -18.91
CA LYS A 134 9.54 6.72 -18.16
C LYS A 134 9.14 7.69 -17.05
N SER A 135 8.21 8.60 -17.33
CA SER A 135 7.80 9.60 -16.34
C SER A 135 7.14 8.99 -15.12
N LEU A 136 6.26 8.01 -15.34
CA LEU A 136 5.58 7.33 -14.24
C LEU A 136 6.54 6.47 -13.44
N LEU A 137 7.43 5.74 -14.12
CA LEU A 137 8.45 4.93 -13.48
C LEU A 137 9.42 5.79 -12.66
N ALA A 138 9.86 6.91 -13.21
CA ALA A 138 10.77 7.83 -12.52
C ALA A 138 10.13 8.40 -11.25
N GLU A 139 8.84 8.71 -11.29
CA GLU A 139 8.12 9.21 -10.12
C GLU A 139 8.05 8.17 -9.00
N MET A 140 7.76 6.92 -9.34
CA MET A 140 7.75 5.82 -8.38
C MET A 140 9.11 5.67 -7.71
N ILE A 141 10.18 5.62 -8.52
CA ILE A 141 11.55 5.39 -8.04
C ILE A 141 12.01 6.55 -7.17
N ARG A 142 11.74 7.78 -7.58
CA ARG A 142 12.18 8.98 -6.86
C ARG A 142 11.64 9.03 -5.43
N LYS A 143 10.41 8.60 -5.25
CA LYS A 143 9.74 8.66 -3.95
C LYS A 143 9.98 7.43 -3.08
N SER A 144 10.55 6.39 -3.64
CA SER A 144 10.75 5.14 -2.91
C SER A 144 12.01 5.16 -2.07
N GLU A 145 11.88 4.70 -0.84
CA GLU A 145 13.01 4.49 0.07
C GLU A 145 13.68 3.15 -0.18
N MET A 146 12.96 2.22 -0.78
CA MET A 146 13.47 0.89 -1.12
C MET A 146 12.97 0.49 -2.49
N ILE A 147 13.86 -0.10 -3.29
CA ILE A 147 13.53 -0.64 -4.61
C ILE A 147 13.90 -2.11 -4.61
N ILE A 148 12.94 -2.95 -4.96
CA ILE A 148 13.14 -4.41 -5.01
C ILE A 148 13.05 -4.87 -6.45
N PHE A 149 14.13 -5.45 -6.95
CA PHE A 149 14.15 -6.07 -8.28
C PHE A 149 13.78 -7.53 -8.15
N ASN A 150 12.86 -7.94 -8.97
CA ASN A 150 12.36 -9.31 -8.99
C ASN A 150 12.83 -10.03 -10.25
#